data_5b5e5f5e4bade7fc0be5f4785f4d1950
#
_entry.id   5b5e5f5e4bade7fc0be5f4785f4d1950
#
_cell.length_a   1.000
_cell.length_b   1.000
_cell.length_c   1.000
_cell.angle_alpha   90.00
_cell.angle_beta   90.00
_cell.angle_gamma   90.00
#
_symmetry.space_group_name_H-M   'P 1'
#
loop_
_entity.id
_entity.type
_entity.pdbx_description
1 polymer ?
#
loop_
_entity_poly.entity_id
_entity_poly.type
_entity_poly.pdbx_seq_one_letter_code
_entity_poly.pdbx_strand_id
1 'polypeptide(L)'
;MGLRFRKSFKLCPGVRTTLSLSGVSVSAGVPGARVTASKRGLMSTLGIPGTGIYYQQNLSSGGKQSQAAVAAEARKQQRAEQRRVAAEQRQMQAEQRRLQAEQRRWEAEQRRIELEQRTQQSMALIQQYESQQKGLVDCWRAQVDSIPPSAYADAAALRPFVPQEKPPAPLNLAREKNRLAGEVRKEYLARQPVPKLFLVCVGAGALLPALAALLLFSGFLGAICAVFAYGVSGALAWSGVVWWWSQEFEGKVQAEATERWPDREESVQRKHQEVIAAYQERLQESQQQWQRLELDRTEWARQLVDGNVEALNEAVSSSLSDLDFPFETSCRTCVPEKTAVLIDVDLPELEDVIFTKSMRVKKDGSISERNRKQSTRNEEYAQLVAGLVVLLGTTALSSAPTANRVVVAGYTQRLKRGTMADDYVVVVSLPRSSIADANTLRGGDPIGLLKELGAALEQTQTGKLKSVQVPDWAAFA
;
A
#
# COMPACT_ATOMS: atom_id res chain seq x y z
N MET A 1 6.65 40.62 7.06
CA MET A 1 6.96 39.19 6.94
C MET A 1 5.85 38.55 6.12
N GLY A 2 6.15 38.00 4.92
CA GLY A 2 5.12 37.41 4.02
C GLY A 2 4.96 35.95 4.27
N LEU A 3 3.75 35.48 4.45
CA LEU A 3 3.39 34.07 4.52
C LEU A 3 3.77 33.38 3.20
N ARG A 4 4.66 32.38 3.25
CA ARG A 4 5.03 31.58 2.09
C ARG A 4 4.35 30.20 2.19
N PHE A 5 3.32 29.99 1.39
CA PHE A 5 2.72 28.68 1.24
C PHE A 5 3.22 28.01 -0.05
N ARG A 6 3.75 26.79 0.08
CA ARG A 6 4.17 25.96 -1.05
C ARG A 6 3.88 24.50 -0.72
N LYS A 7 2.93 23.90 -1.44
CA LYS A 7 2.62 22.48 -1.33
C LYS A 7 2.78 21.82 -2.69
N SER A 8 3.54 20.73 -2.75
CA SER A 8 3.78 19.99 -4.00
C SER A 8 3.19 18.59 -3.91
N PHE A 9 2.52 18.17 -4.99
CA PHE A 9 1.87 16.86 -5.10
C PHE A 9 2.47 16.10 -6.27
N LYS A 10 2.70 14.80 -6.08
CA LYS A 10 3.05 13.89 -7.19
C LYS A 10 1.75 13.36 -7.78
N LEU A 11 1.49 13.67 -9.06
CA LEU A 11 0.30 13.18 -9.78
C LEU A 11 0.52 11.78 -10.36
N CYS A 12 1.73 11.51 -10.84
CA CYS A 12 2.17 10.19 -11.31
C CYS A 12 3.71 10.13 -11.28
N PRO A 13 4.34 8.97 -11.50
CA PRO A 13 5.78 8.88 -11.62
C PRO A 13 6.30 9.85 -12.70
N GLY A 14 7.17 10.80 -12.30
CA GLY A 14 7.75 11.82 -13.19
C GLY A 14 6.98 13.15 -13.29
N VAL A 15 5.75 13.27 -12.79
CA VAL A 15 4.98 14.51 -12.83
C VAL A 15 4.68 15.05 -11.42
N ARG A 16 5.04 16.32 -11.20
CA ARG A 16 4.82 17.02 -9.93
C ARG A 16 4.12 18.35 -10.18
N THR A 17 3.05 18.58 -9.45
CA THR A 17 2.39 19.89 -9.38
C THR A 17 2.77 20.62 -8.10
N THR A 18 3.13 21.88 -8.21
CA THR A 18 3.44 22.73 -7.06
C THR A 18 2.47 23.90 -7.01
N LEU A 19 1.78 24.02 -5.90
CA LEU A 19 0.92 25.16 -5.58
C LEU A 19 1.69 26.15 -4.72
N SER A 20 1.71 27.39 -5.11
CA SER A 20 2.28 28.48 -4.33
C SER A 20 1.38 29.72 -4.42
N LEU A 21 1.55 30.67 -3.54
CA LEU A 21 0.86 31.96 -3.56
C LEU A 21 1.06 32.74 -4.88
N SER A 22 2.09 32.41 -5.65
CA SER A 22 2.40 33.04 -6.96
C SER A 22 1.83 32.27 -8.16
N GLY A 23 1.09 31.17 -7.95
CA GLY A 23 0.48 30.36 -9.01
C GLY A 23 0.81 28.88 -8.95
N VAL A 24 0.21 28.16 -9.88
CA VAL A 24 0.42 26.71 -10.08
C VAL A 24 1.52 26.50 -11.11
N SER A 25 2.43 25.56 -10.84
CA SER A 25 3.39 25.06 -11.81
C SER A 25 3.33 23.56 -11.90
N VAL A 26 3.34 23.05 -13.13
CA VAL A 26 3.42 21.62 -13.41
C VAL A 26 4.80 21.32 -13.97
N SER A 27 5.50 20.38 -13.38
CA SER A 27 6.78 19.93 -13.87
C SER A 27 6.72 18.43 -14.19
N ALA A 28 7.13 18.09 -15.40
CA ALA A 28 7.26 16.72 -15.88
C ALA A 28 8.72 16.43 -16.22
N GLY A 29 9.20 15.25 -15.89
CA GLY A 29 10.55 14.81 -16.23
C GLY A 29 11.10 13.71 -15.34
N VAL A 30 12.24 13.20 -15.78
CA VAL A 30 13.04 12.20 -15.07
C VAL A 30 14.18 12.86 -14.28
N PRO A 31 14.84 12.16 -13.36
CA PRO A 31 16.03 12.68 -12.70
C PRO A 31 17.09 13.10 -13.73
N GLY A 32 17.43 14.40 -13.77
CA GLY A 32 18.37 14.98 -14.72
C GLY A 32 17.73 15.76 -15.88
N ALA A 33 16.47 15.54 -16.23
CA ALA A 33 15.79 16.30 -17.29
C ALA A 33 14.34 16.63 -16.90
N ARG A 34 14.03 17.93 -16.78
CA ARG A 34 12.70 18.38 -16.34
C ARG A 34 12.20 19.55 -17.18
N VAL A 35 10.96 19.50 -17.56
CA VAL A 35 10.23 20.61 -18.17
C VAL A 35 9.20 21.12 -17.18
N THR A 36 9.22 22.44 -16.94
CA THR A 36 8.31 23.12 -16.02
C THR A 36 7.48 24.14 -16.79
N ALA A 37 6.15 23.95 -16.76
CA ALA A 37 5.20 24.93 -17.24
C ALA A 37 4.69 25.76 -16.07
N SER A 38 4.82 27.06 -16.16
CA SER A 38 4.39 28.02 -15.15
C SER A 38 3.76 29.25 -15.81
N LYS A 39 3.14 30.12 -15.05
CA LYS A 39 2.62 31.41 -15.53
C LYS A 39 3.68 32.28 -16.24
N ARG A 40 4.97 31.97 -16.07
CA ARG A 40 6.11 32.71 -16.65
C ARG A 40 6.63 32.09 -17.96
N GLY A 41 5.99 31.03 -18.47
CA GLY A 41 6.41 30.33 -19.69
C GLY A 41 6.87 28.89 -19.46
N LEU A 42 7.32 28.29 -20.53
CA LEU A 42 7.89 26.94 -20.54
C LEU A 42 9.39 27.02 -20.33
N MET A 43 9.88 26.28 -19.32
CA MET A 43 11.29 26.24 -18.97
C MET A 43 11.79 24.80 -18.94
N SER A 44 12.83 24.49 -19.70
CA SER A 44 13.52 23.22 -19.60
C SER A 44 14.71 23.33 -18.66
N THR A 45 14.90 22.33 -17.83
CA THR A 45 16.03 22.19 -16.92
C THR A 45 16.69 20.85 -17.18
N LEU A 46 17.93 20.86 -17.59
CA LEU A 46 18.77 19.68 -17.77
C LEU A 46 19.90 19.73 -16.74
N GLY A 47 20.09 18.67 -16.00
CA GLY A 47 21.13 18.61 -14.97
C GLY A 47 21.59 17.19 -14.70
N ILE A 48 22.79 17.05 -14.16
CA ILE A 48 23.35 15.76 -13.77
C ILE A 48 22.91 15.46 -12.34
N PRO A 49 22.13 14.37 -12.11
CA PRO A 49 21.66 14.04 -10.79
C PRO A 49 22.81 13.87 -9.77
N GLY A 50 22.72 14.53 -8.63
CA GLY A 50 23.71 14.44 -7.54
C GLY A 50 24.87 15.44 -7.58
N THR A 51 25.05 16.21 -8.66
CA THR A 51 26.20 17.15 -8.77
C THR A 51 25.86 18.62 -8.53
N GLY A 52 24.56 18.97 -8.50
CA GLY A 52 24.12 20.37 -8.36
C GLY A 52 24.29 21.23 -9.62
N ILE A 53 24.80 20.65 -10.72
CA ILE A 53 25.01 21.36 -11.99
C ILE A 53 23.76 21.19 -12.85
N TYR A 54 23.14 22.30 -13.25
CA TYR A 54 22.01 22.30 -14.14
C TYR A 54 22.04 23.45 -15.12
N TYR A 55 21.50 23.21 -16.31
CA TYR A 55 21.30 24.17 -17.38
C TYR A 55 19.81 24.46 -17.55
N GLN A 56 19.44 25.73 -17.59
CA GLN A 56 18.05 26.16 -17.78
C GLN A 56 17.92 26.98 -19.05
N GLN A 57 16.91 26.68 -19.87
CA GLN A 57 16.62 27.40 -21.09
C GLN A 57 15.13 27.74 -21.19
N ASN A 58 14.81 28.99 -21.53
CA ASN A 58 13.46 29.41 -21.88
C ASN A 58 13.21 29.15 -23.36
N LEU A 59 12.13 28.45 -23.69
CA LEU A 59 11.79 27.99 -25.03
C LEU A 59 10.96 28.99 -25.88
N SER A 60 10.89 30.25 -25.48
CA SER A 60 10.10 31.28 -26.17
C SER A 60 10.95 32.47 -26.57
N SER A 61 11.52 32.49 -27.81
CA SER A 61 11.75 33.71 -28.58
C SER A 61 12.61 33.53 -29.85
N GLY A 62 12.18 34.11 -30.92
CA GLY A 62 12.84 35.02 -31.84
C GLY A 62 13.20 34.59 -33.23
N GLY A 63 12.90 35.20 -34.31
CA GLY A 63 13.28 36.42 -34.90
C GLY A 63 13.74 36.39 -36.38
N LYS A 64 13.57 37.26 -37.14
CA LYS A 64 13.31 38.01 -38.37
C LYS A 64 14.41 38.10 -39.46
N GLN A 65 14.05 38.37 -40.75
CA GLN A 65 14.38 39.48 -41.72
C GLN A 65 14.39 39.06 -43.17
N SER A 66 14.07 39.80 -44.15
CA SER A 66 13.85 40.98 -44.97
C SER A 66 14.60 40.97 -46.34
N GLN A 67 14.19 41.54 -47.48
CA GLN A 67 13.96 42.81 -48.19
C GLN A 67 14.05 42.64 -49.70
N ALA A 68 13.24 43.19 -50.45
CA ALA A 68 13.01 44.31 -51.34
C ALA A 68 13.67 44.42 -52.75
N ALA A 69 12.89 44.71 -53.71
CA ALA A 69 12.80 45.70 -54.79
C ALA A 69 13.26 45.40 -56.20
N VAL A 70 12.45 45.78 -57.18
CA VAL A 70 12.85 46.59 -58.36
C VAL A 70 11.62 46.98 -59.20
N ALA A 71 11.59 48.21 -59.64
CA ALA A 71 10.47 48.90 -60.24
C ALA A 71 10.57 49.12 -61.75
N ALA A 72 9.43 49.34 -62.30
CA ALA A 72 9.15 50.18 -63.47
C ALA A 72 9.40 49.66 -64.88
N GLU A 73 8.50 48.75 -65.29
CA GLU A 73 8.22 48.70 -66.75
C GLU A 73 6.73 48.40 -66.99
N ALA A 74 6.23 49.15 -67.92
CA ALA A 74 4.88 48.98 -68.50
C ALA A 74 3.67 49.42 -67.63
N ARG A 75 3.41 50.73 -67.63
CA ARG A 75 2.16 51.32 -67.08
C ARG A 75 0.85 50.75 -67.69
N LYS A 76 0.89 49.95 -68.72
CA LYS A 76 -0.26 49.17 -69.22
C LYS A 76 -0.35 47.77 -68.67
N GLN A 77 0.72 47.11 -68.53
CA GLN A 77 0.81 45.86 -67.75
C GLN A 77 0.55 46.17 -66.28
N GLN A 78 1.04 47.34 -65.81
CA GLN A 78 0.78 47.78 -64.44
C GLN A 78 -0.70 47.82 -64.05
N ARG A 79 -1.63 48.22 -64.93
CA ARG A 79 -3.07 48.24 -64.56
C ARG A 79 -3.71 46.85 -64.58
N ALA A 80 -3.28 45.96 -65.46
CA ALA A 80 -3.70 44.54 -65.41
C ALA A 80 -3.00 43.77 -64.28
N GLU A 81 -1.72 44.05 -64.08
CA GLU A 81 -0.96 43.57 -62.92
C GLU A 81 -1.47 44.15 -61.62
N GLN A 82 -1.76 45.49 -61.57
CA GLN A 82 -2.37 46.10 -60.39
C GLN A 82 -3.74 45.49 -60.07
N ARG A 83 -4.54 45.12 -61.05
CA ARG A 83 -5.81 44.42 -60.84
C ARG A 83 -5.58 42.98 -60.41
N ARG A 84 -4.57 42.28 -60.96
CA ARG A 84 -4.17 40.94 -60.53
C ARG A 84 -3.54 41.00 -59.14
N VAL A 85 -2.61 41.90 -58.91
CA VAL A 85 -1.98 42.13 -57.63
C VAL A 85 -3.02 42.56 -56.56
N ALA A 86 -3.98 43.44 -56.95
CA ALA A 86 -5.06 43.80 -56.04
C ALA A 86 -6.03 42.64 -55.76
N ALA A 87 -6.28 41.76 -56.73
CA ALA A 87 -7.06 40.53 -56.51
C ALA A 87 -6.30 39.52 -55.67
N GLU A 88 -5.00 39.33 -55.95
CA GLU A 88 -4.11 38.47 -55.11
C GLU A 88 -3.95 39.04 -53.70
N GLN A 89 -3.77 40.38 -53.59
CA GLN A 89 -3.74 41.02 -52.25
C GLN A 89 -5.05 40.84 -51.50
N ARG A 90 -6.20 40.92 -52.19
CA ARG A 90 -7.51 40.63 -51.54
C ARG A 90 -7.66 39.18 -51.16
N GLN A 91 -7.15 38.25 -52.01
CA GLN A 91 -7.14 36.85 -51.67
C GLN A 91 -6.18 36.56 -50.52
N MET A 92 -4.97 37.09 -50.55
CA MET A 92 -4.01 37.02 -49.46
C MET A 92 -4.53 37.62 -48.17
N GLN A 93 -5.19 38.77 -48.23
CA GLN A 93 -5.82 39.39 -47.07
C GLN A 93 -7.00 38.56 -46.54
N ALA A 94 -7.79 37.96 -47.45
CA ALA A 94 -8.87 37.06 -47.06
C ALA A 94 -8.35 35.77 -46.41
N GLU A 95 -7.27 35.25 -46.97
CA GLU A 95 -6.58 34.06 -46.41
C GLU A 95 -5.91 34.36 -45.06
N GLN A 96 -5.22 35.51 -44.96
CA GLN A 96 -4.68 35.98 -43.69
C GLN A 96 -5.76 36.18 -42.64
N ARG A 97 -6.91 36.74 -43.03
CA ARG A 97 -8.08 36.88 -42.12
C ARG A 97 -8.65 35.53 -41.70
N ARG A 98 -8.69 34.56 -42.63
CA ARG A 98 -9.08 33.17 -42.29
C ARG A 98 -8.10 32.51 -41.33
N LEU A 99 -6.82 32.58 -41.61
CA LEU A 99 -5.76 32.06 -40.73
C LEU A 99 -5.76 32.73 -39.36
N GLN A 100 -5.92 34.06 -39.32
CA GLN A 100 -6.09 34.80 -38.07
C GLN A 100 -7.34 34.39 -37.29
N ALA A 101 -8.47 34.15 -38.02
CA ALA A 101 -9.70 33.69 -37.40
C ALA A 101 -9.58 32.25 -36.87
N GLU A 102 -8.86 31.37 -37.59
CA GLU A 102 -8.56 30.03 -37.15
C GLU A 102 -7.59 30.02 -35.95
N GLN A 103 -6.53 30.85 -36.02
CA GLN A 103 -5.62 31.03 -34.87
C GLN A 103 -6.37 31.52 -33.62
N ARG A 104 -7.25 32.52 -33.79
CA ARG A 104 -8.09 33.02 -32.67
C ARG A 104 -9.05 31.95 -32.13
N ARG A 105 -9.62 31.10 -33.01
CA ARG A 105 -10.45 29.97 -32.58
C ARG A 105 -9.65 28.97 -31.85
N TRP A 106 -8.45 28.59 -32.36
CA TRP A 106 -7.54 27.65 -31.73
C TRP A 106 -7.05 28.17 -30.37
N GLU A 107 -6.64 29.44 -30.29
CA GLU A 107 -6.27 30.07 -29.02
C GLU A 107 -7.42 30.12 -28.02
N ALA A 108 -8.63 30.39 -28.51
CA ALA A 108 -9.81 30.38 -27.65
C ALA A 108 -10.15 28.99 -27.15
N GLU A 109 -9.96 27.96 -27.98
CA GLU A 109 -10.15 26.57 -27.60
C GLU A 109 -9.06 26.12 -26.62
N GLN A 110 -7.81 26.47 -26.84
CA GLN A 110 -6.71 26.22 -25.90
C GLN A 110 -6.98 26.88 -24.54
N ARG A 111 -7.43 28.13 -24.53
CA ARG A 111 -7.81 28.82 -23.29
C ARG A 111 -8.98 28.15 -22.59
N ARG A 112 -9.95 27.60 -23.35
CA ARG A 112 -11.06 26.83 -22.75
C ARG A 112 -10.58 25.55 -22.12
N ILE A 113 -9.72 24.79 -22.82
CA ILE A 113 -9.12 23.55 -22.30
C ILE A 113 -8.28 23.84 -21.05
N GLU A 114 -7.45 24.87 -21.07
CA GLU A 114 -6.66 25.29 -19.91
C GLU A 114 -7.55 25.68 -18.72
N LEU A 115 -8.63 26.42 -19.00
CA LEU A 115 -9.58 26.81 -17.95
C LEU A 115 -10.31 25.60 -17.38
N GLU A 116 -10.74 24.66 -18.23
CA GLU A 116 -11.37 23.42 -17.80
C GLU A 116 -10.42 22.57 -16.94
N GLN A 117 -9.17 22.40 -17.38
CA GLN A 117 -8.16 21.66 -16.61
C GLN A 117 -7.88 22.33 -15.26
N ARG A 118 -7.70 23.65 -15.25
CA ARG A 118 -7.50 24.41 -14.01
C ARG A 118 -8.73 24.29 -13.09
N THR A 119 -9.91 24.35 -13.64
CA THR A 119 -11.18 24.22 -12.89
C THR A 119 -11.28 22.83 -12.28
N GLN A 120 -10.99 21.77 -13.05
CA GLN A 120 -10.98 20.39 -12.56
C GLN A 120 -9.94 20.18 -11.43
N GLN A 121 -8.74 20.70 -11.61
CA GLN A 121 -7.70 20.65 -10.57
C GLN A 121 -8.13 21.35 -9.29
N SER A 122 -8.74 22.54 -9.45
CA SER A 122 -9.25 23.31 -8.31
C SER A 122 -10.42 22.60 -7.61
N MET A 123 -11.32 21.98 -8.37
CA MET A 123 -12.40 21.17 -7.81
C MET A 123 -11.87 19.95 -7.03
N ALA A 124 -10.87 19.25 -7.57
CA ALA A 124 -10.27 18.12 -6.90
C ALA A 124 -9.62 18.52 -5.56
N LEU A 125 -8.93 19.67 -5.52
CA LEU A 125 -8.36 20.21 -4.28
C LEU A 125 -9.42 20.59 -3.25
N ILE A 126 -10.53 21.20 -3.71
CA ILE A 126 -11.65 21.53 -2.82
C ILE A 126 -12.29 20.28 -2.27
N GLN A 127 -12.54 19.30 -3.12
CA GLN A 127 -13.09 18.00 -2.69
C GLN A 127 -12.19 17.31 -1.67
N GLN A 128 -10.87 17.36 -1.87
CA GLN A 128 -9.90 16.83 -0.90
C GLN A 128 -9.97 17.58 0.44
N TYR A 129 -10.07 18.92 0.39
CA TYR A 129 -10.20 19.73 1.60
C TYR A 129 -11.50 19.46 2.36
N GLU A 130 -12.63 19.37 1.65
CA GLU A 130 -13.93 19.03 2.25
C GLU A 130 -13.97 17.60 2.78
N SER A 131 -13.34 16.64 2.08
CA SER A 131 -13.24 15.26 2.57
C SER A 131 -12.36 15.16 3.82
N GLN A 132 -11.30 15.94 3.93
CA GLN A 132 -10.48 16.04 5.15
C GLN A 132 -11.31 16.57 6.32
N GLN A 133 -12.06 17.67 6.11
CA GLN A 133 -12.94 18.21 7.16
C GLN A 133 -14.00 17.21 7.58
N LYS A 134 -14.64 16.54 6.63
CA LYS A 134 -15.62 15.49 6.94
C LYS A 134 -14.98 14.32 7.65
N GLY A 135 -13.78 13.92 7.24
CA GLY A 135 -13.01 12.88 7.92
C GLY A 135 -12.69 13.21 9.38
N LEU A 136 -12.42 14.48 9.69
CA LEU A 136 -12.23 14.93 11.06
C LEU A 136 -13.52 14.83 11.89
N VAL A 137 -14.65 15.30 11.34
CA VAL A 137 -15.96 15.27 12.04
C VAL A 137 -16.46 13.83 12.24
N ASP A 138 -16.20 12.95 11.27
CA ASP A 138 -16.69 11.56 11.26
C ASP A 138 -15.62 10.53 11.70
N CYS A 139 -14.46 10.96 12.24
CA CYS A 139 -13.35 10.08 12.63
C CYS A 139 -13.75 8.97 13.63
N TRP A 140 -14.74 9.26 14.45
CA TRP A 140 -15.29 8.32 15.43
C TRP A 140 -16.04 7.15 14.80
N ARG A 141 -16.70 7.35 13.62
CA ARG A 141 -17.59 6.35 13.01
C ARG A 141 -16.88 5.05 12.64
N ALA A 142 -15.66 5.15 12.12
CA ALA A 142 -14.88 4.00 11.70
C ALA A 142 -14.42 3.13 12.88
N GLN A 143 -14.28 3.73 14.06
CA GLN A 143 -13.75 3.09 15.26
C GLN A 143 -14.84 2.53 16.18
N VAL A 144 -16.11 2.92 15.97
CA VAL A 144 -17.23 2.35 16.75
C VAL A 144 -17.32 0.87 16.48
N ASP A 145 -17.11 0.07 17.49
CA ASP A 145 -17.31 -1.38 17.49
C ASP A 145 -18.04 -1.82 18.76
N SER A 146 -18.69 -2.97 18.71
CA SER A 146 -19.43 -3.51 19.83
C SER A 146 -19.08 -4.98 20.03
N ILE A 147 -18.39 -5.26 21.14
CA ILE A 147 -18.07 -6.61 21.54
C ILE A 147 -19.16 -7.08 22.51
N PRO A 148 -19.93 -8.12 22.17
CA PRO A 148 -20.95 -8.64 23.08
C PRO A 148 -20.30 -9.26 24.32
N PRO A 149 -20.91 -9.15 25.52
CA PRO A 149 -20.39 -9.76 26.76
C PRO A 149 -20.11 -11.26 26.66
N SER A 150 -20.87 -11.99 25.81
CA SER A 150 -20.67 -13.42 25.54
C SER A 150 -19.28 -13.73 24.95
N ALA A 151 -18.70 -12.81 24.17
CA ALA A 151 -17.38 -13.01 23.60
C ALA A 151 -16.29 -13.12 24.68
N TYR A 152 -16.45 -12.47 25.82
CA TYR A 152 -15.54 -12.59 26.96
C TYR A 152 -15.68 -13.94 27.68
N ALA A 153 -16.90 -14.48 27.78
CA ALA A 153 -17.14 -15.84 28.27
C ALA A 153 -16.49 -16.88 27.36
N ASP A 154 -16.63 -16.72 26.03
CA ASP A 154 -15.94 -17.55 25.04
C ASP A 154 -14.42 -17.37 25.10
N ALA A 155 -13.96 -16.16 25.34
CA ALA A 155 -12.53 -15.87 25.56
C ALA A 155 -11.98 -16.51 26.84
N ALA A 156 -12.78 -16.70 27.88
CA ALA A 156 -12.37 -17.40 29.10
C ALA A 156 -12.23 -18.93 28.90
N ALA A 157 -12.72 -19.49 27.79
CA ALA A 157 -12.53 -20.90 27.46
C ALA A 157 -11.09 -21.18 26.98
N LEU A 158 -10.54 -22.31 27.42
CA LEU A 158 -9.22 -22.78 27.00
C LEU A 158 -9.24 -23.15 25.51
N ARG A 159 -8.28 -22.66 24.77
CA ARG A 159 -8.08 -23.01 23.36
C ARG A 159 -7.11 -24.19 23.22
N PRO A 160 -7.25 -25.05 22.20
CA PRO A 160 -6.28 -26.10 21.96
C PRO A 160 -4.96 -25.50 21.41
N PHE A 161 -3.83 -26.10 21.83
CA PHE A 161 -2.54 -25.77 21.24
C PHE A 161 -2.50 -26.23 19.78
N VAL A 162 -2.10 -25.36 18.89
CA VAL A 162 -1.88 -25.66 17.46
C VAL A 162 -0.42 -25.39 17.14
N PRO A 163 0.37 -26.43 16.82
CA PRO A 163 1.76 -26.25 16.44
C PRO A 163 1.89 -25.37 15.19
N GLN A 164 2.71 -24.34 15.24
CA GLN A 164 2.97 -23.47 14.08
C GLN A 164 3.97 -24.10 13.10
N GLU A 165 4.92 -24.88 13.63
CA GLU A 165 5.91 -25.57 12.82
C GLU A 165 5.38 -26.94 12.35
N LYS A 166 5.61 -27.24 11.07
CA LYS A 166 5.30 -28.56 10.53
C LYS A 166 6.29 -29.59 11.01
N PRO A 167 5.87 -30.82 11.31
CA PRO A 167 6.79 -31.87 11.68
C PRO A 167 7.78 -32.15 10.54
N PRO A 168 9.04 -32.51 10.86
CA PRO A 168 10.03 -32.87 9.85
C PRO A 168 9.52 -34.02 8.99
N ALA A 169 9.87 -33.97 7.70
CA ALA A 169 9.46 -35.02 6.77
C ALA A 169 9.98 -36.37 7.20
N PRO A 170 9.23 -37.48 7.02
CA PRO A 170 9.68 -38.81 7.37
C PRO A 170 10.91 -39.19 6.57
N LEU A 171 11.85 -39.89 7.24
CA LEU A 171 13.08 -40.34 6.62
C LEU A 171 12.79 -41.37 5.51
N ASN A 172 13.22 -41.05 4.29
CA ASN A 172 13.12 -41.95 3.15
C ASN A 172 14.50 -42.54 2.82
N LEU A 173 14.82 -43.68 3.47
CA LEU A 173 16.08 -44.37 3.28
C LEU A 173 16.32 -44.84 1.83
N ALA A 174 15.27 -45.21 1.11
CA ALA A 174 15.36 -45.60 -0.30
C ALA A 174 15.85 -44.42 -1.19
N ARG A 175 15.37 -43.22 -0.91
CA ARG A 175 15.81 -42.01 -1.62
C ARG A 175 17.30 -41.68 -1.31
N GLU A 176 17.72 -41.83 -0.06
CA GLU A 176 19.12 -41.60 0.33
C GLU A 176 20.06 -42.66 -0.23
N LYS A 177 19.61 -43.93 -0.31
CA LYS A 177 20.37 -44.99 -0.97
C LYS A 177 20.56 -44.71 -2.46
N ASN A 178 19.51 -44.28 -3.15
CA ASN A 178 19.62 -43.90 -4.55
C ASN A 178 20.53 -42.67 -4.76
N ARG A 179 20.52 -41.73 -3.80
CA ARG A 179 21.41 -40.57 -3.82
C ARG A 179 22.86 -40.98 -3.66
N LEU A 180 23.17 -41.87 -2.70
CA LEU A 180 24.51 -42.43 -2.52
C LEU A 180 24.99 -43.12 -3.79
N ALA A 181 24.17 -43.99 -4.39
CA ALA A 181 24.51 -44.63 -5.65
C ALA A 181 24.78 -43.60 -6.77
N GLY A 182 24.06 -42.48 -6.81
CA GLY A 182 24.31 -41.38 -7.73
C GLY A 182 25.63 -40.62 -7.44
N GLU A 183 25.98 -40.43 -6.17
CA GLU A 183 27.27 -39.85 -5.75
C GLU A 183 28.44 -40.77 -6.15
N VAL A 184 28.37 -42.05 -5.80
CA VAL A 184 29.36 -43.07 -6.18
C VAL A 184 29.52 -43.18 -7.70
N ARG A 185 28.40 -43.13 -8.43
CA ARG A 185 28.41 -43.12 -9.90
C ARG A 185 29.18 -41.92 -10.47
N LYS A 186 29.01 -40.72 -9.91
CA LYS A 186 29.77 -39.53 -10.32
C LYS A 186 31.24 -39.64 -10.02
N GLU A 187 31.61 -40.20 -8.84
CA GLU A 187 33.00 -40.43 -8.47
C GLU A 187 33.69 -41.42 -9.44
N TYR A 188 33.00 -42.51 -9.79
CA TYR A 188 33.53 -43.49 -10.76
C TYR A 188 33.71 -42.88 -12.15
N LEU A 189 32.78 -42.09 -12.61
CA LEU A 189 32.88 -41.37 -13.91
C LEU A 189 34.03 -40.37 -13.93
N ALA A 190 34.33 -39.74 -12.78
CA ALA A 190 35.46 -38.82 -12.66
C ALA A 190 36.83 -39.57 -12.64
N ARG A 191 36.87 -40.78 -12.07
CA ARG A 191 38.10 -41.59 -11.95
C ARG A 191 38.44 -42.38 -13.21
N GLN A 192 37.45 -42.83 -13.95
CA GLN A 192 37.62 -43.63 -15.17
C GLN A 192 36.92 -42.98 -16.37
N PRO A 193 37.54 -42.00 -17.04
CA PRO A 193 37.08 -41.60 -18.37
C PRO A 193 37.17 -42.82 -19.28
N VAL A 194 36.16 -42.98 -20.16
CA VAL A 194 36.04 -44.11 -21.14
C VAL A 194 37.41 -44.47 -21.70
N PRO A 195 37.91 -45.72 -21.51
CA PRO A 195 39.27 -46.06 -21.89
C PRO A 195 39.45 -45.86 -23.40
N LYS A 196 40.45 -45.09 -23.80
CA LYS A 196 40.79 -44.87 -25.20
C LYS A 196 41.00 -46.17 -25.99
N LEU A 197 41.41 -47.21 -25.28
CA LEU A 197 41.54 -48.57 -25.80
C LEU A 197 40.19 -49.11 -26.36
N PHE A 198 39.07 -48.78 -25.72
CA PHE A 198 37.73 -49.18 -26.16
C PHE A 198 37.35 -48.59 -27.52
N LEU A 199 37.67 -47.37 -27.77
CA LEU A 199 37.46 -46.70 -29.07
C LEU A 199 38.26 -47.36 -30.18
N VAL A 200 39.49 -47.79 -29.87
CA VAL A 200 40.37 -48.51 -30.77
C VAL A 200 39.83 -49.91 -31.09
N CYS A 201 39.35 -50.65 -30.13
CA CYS A 201 38.78 -52.00 -30.31
C CYS A 201 37.48 -51.95 -31.15
N VAL A 202 36.63 -50.98 -30.96
CA VAL A 202 35.40 -50.80 -31.76
C VAL A 202 35.74 -50.43 -33.19
N GLY A 203 36.71 -49.55 -33.37
CA GLY A 203 37.20 -49.18 -34.72
C GLY A 203 37.85 -50.35 -35.47
N ALA A 204 38.66 -51.12 -34.77
CA ALA A 204 39.33 -52.32 -35.34
C ALA A 204 38.31 -53.44 -35.64
N GLY A 205 37.32 -53.66 -34.77
CA GLY A 205 36.26 -54.66 -34.95
C GLY A 205 35.32 -54.36 -36.13
N ALA A 206 35.10 -53.07 -36.43
CA ALA A 206 34.32 -52.64 -37.60
C ALA A 206 35.06 -52.72 -38.94
N LEU A 207 36.42 -52.73 -38.90
CA LEU A 207 37.25 -52.82 -40.10
C LEU A 207 37.18 -54.18 -40.78
N LEU A 208 37.08 -55.30 -40.01
CA LEU A 208 37.07 -56.68 -40.56
C LEU A 208 35.91 -56.93 -41.52
N PRO A 209 34.62 -56.66 -41.16
CA PRO A 209 33.51 -56.84 -42.08
C PRO A 209 33.54 -55.87 -43.27
N ALA A 210 34.07 -54.66 -43.10
CA ALA A 210 34.25 -53.72 -44.17
C ALA A 210 35.28 -54.19 -45.21
N LEU A 211 36.42 -54.76 -44.70
CA LEU A 211 37.44 -55.35 -45.54
C LEU A 211 36.91 -56.60 -46.29
N ALA A 212 36.11 -57.43 -45.63
CA ALA A 212 35.47 -58.56 -46.24
C ALA A 212 34.47 -58.14 -47.34
N ALA A 213 33.67 -57.11 -47.15
CA ALA A 213 32.76 -56.55 -48.14
C ALA A 213 33.51 -55.99 -49.37
N LEU A 214 34.69 -55.42 -49.16
CA LEU A 214 35.54 -54.86 -50.24
C LEU A 214 36.19 -55.98 -51.08
N LEU A 215 36.50 -57.10 -50.44
CA LEU A 215 37.09 -58.29 -51.10
C LEU A 215 36.02 -59.12 -51.85
N LEU A 216 34.80 -59.12 -51.40
CA LEU A 216 33.71 -59.92 -51.97
C LEU A 216 33.02 -59.22 -53.16
N PHE A 217 33.00 -57.91 -53.18
CA PHE A 217 32.32 -57.11 -54.20
C PHE A 217 33.33 -56.17 -54.90
N SER A 218 33.55 -56.33 -56.19
CA SER A 218 34.41 -55.47 -56.94
C SER A 218 33.72 -54.19 -57.46
N GLY A 219 34.45 -53.08 -57.51
CA GLY A 219 33.96 -51.82 -58.08
C GLY A 219 33.18 -50.93 -57.12
N PHE A 220 32.40 -49.97 -57.63
CA PHE A 220 31.69 -48.95 -56.91
C PHE A 220 30.67 -49.51 -55.88
N LEU A 221 30.02 -50.67 -56.21
CA LEU A 221 29.11 -51.34 -55.32
C LEU A 221 29.81 -51.91 -54.08
N GLY A 222 31.03 -52.42 -54.23
CA GLY A 222 31.85 -52.91 -53.10
C GLY A 222 32.23 -51.81 -52.14
N ALA A 223 32.50 -50.62 -52.62
CA ALA A 223 32.81 -49.46 -51.79
C ALA A 223 31.56 -49.04 -50.93
N ILE A 224 30.36 -49.02 -51.54
CA ILE A 224 29.11 -48.70 -50.83
C ILE A 224 28.82 -49.77 -49.77
N CYS A 225 28.90 -51.05 -50.14
CA CYS A 225 28.73 -52.16 -49.19
C CYS A 225 29.72 -52.13 -48.04
N ALA A 226 30.98 -51.80 -48.31
CA ALA A 226 32.02 -51.64 -47.28
C ALA A 226 31.73 -50.52 -46.29
N VAL A 227 31.23 -49.36 -46.79
CA VAL A 227 30.81 -48.24 -45.93
C VAL A 227 29.58 -48.60 -45.04
N PHE A 228 28.59 -49.26 -45.64
CA PHE A 228 27.43 -49.78 -44.88
C PHE A 228 27.82 -50.84 -43.88
N ALA A 229 28.65 -51.83 -44.26
CA ALA A 229 29.10 -52.86 -43.36
C ALA A 229 29.93 -52.29 -42.22
N TYR A 230 30.81 -51.31 -42.47
CA TYR A 230 31.58 -50.59 -41.46
C TYR A 230 30.65 -49.84 -40.51
N GLY A 231 29.69 -49.10 -41.03
CA GLY A 231 28.72 -48.32 -40.21
C GLY A 231 27.84 -49.20 -39.33
N VAL A 232 27.25 -50.28 -39.88
CA VAL A 232 26.38 -51.16 -39.14
C VAL A 232 27.14 -51.99 -38.11
N SER A 233 28.26 -52.62 -38.52
CA SER A 233 29.11 -53.40 -37.57
C SER A 233 29.75 -52.53 -36.48
N GLY A 234 30.15 -51.33 -36.82
CA GLY A 234 30.62 -50.36 -35.84
C GLY A 234 29.54 -49.94 -34.84
N ALA A 235 28.33 -49.67 -35.31
CA ALA A 235 27.20 -49.36 -34.43
C ALA A 235 26.81 -50.52 -33.53
N LEU A 236 26.78 -51.77 -34.05
CA LEU A 236 26.46 -52.95 -33.26
C LEU A 236 27.58 -53.23 -32.23
N ALA A 237 28.85 -53.15 -32.61
CA ALA A 237 29.99 -53.34 -31.72
C ALA A 237 29.98 -52.23 -30.63
N TRP A 238 29.71 -50.99 -31.01
CA TRP A 238 29.61 -49.87 -30.08
C TRP A 238 28.47 -50.09 -29.07
N SER A 239 27.29 -50.46 -29.55
CA SER A 239 26.12 -50.71 -28.65
C SER A 239 26.36 -51.89 -27.68
N GLY A 240 27.02 -52.97 -28.15
CA GLY A 240 27.37 -54.10 -27.34
C GLY A 240 28.43 -53.77 -26.27
N VAL A 241 29.43 -53.01 -26.67
CA VAL A 241 30.49 -52.55 -25.74
C VAL A 241 29.92 -51.54 -24.71
N VAL A 242 29.11 -50.61 -25.16
CA VAL A 242 28.44 -49.65 -24.22
C VAL A 242 27.54 -50.39 -23.25
N TRP A 243 26.79 -51.38 -23.76
CA TRP A 243 25.89 -52.20 -22.92
C TRP A 243 26.69 -53.01 -21.91
N TRP A 244 27.74 -53.74 -22.29
CA TRP A 244 28.59 -54.50 -21.40
C TRP A 244 29.31 -53.62 -20.37
N TRP A 245 29.90 -52.50 -20.82
CA TRP A 245 30.53 -51.53 -19.95
C TRP A 245 29.54 -50.93 -18.95
N SER A 246 28.32 -50.61 -19.41
CA SER A 246 27.29 -50.09 -18.51
C SER A 246 26.88 -51.10 -17.44
N GLN A 247 26.77 -52.38 -17.77
CA GLN A 247 26.44 -53.45 -16.80
C GLN A 247 27.56 -53.63 -15.76
N GLU A 248 28.81 -53.73 -16.20
CA GLU A 248 29.94 -53.87 -15.30
C GLU A 248 30.18 -52.63 -14.44
N PHE A 249 29.99 -51.44 -15.04
CA PHE A 249 30.03 -50.16 -14.36
C PHE A 249 28.95 -50.04 -13.29
N GLU A 250 27.70 -50.29 -13.66
CA GLU A 250 26.59 -50.26 -12.69
C GLU A 250 26.76 -51.32 -11.60
N GLY A 251 27.28 -52.51 -11.92
CA GLY A 251 27.61 -53.54 -10.92
C GLY A 251 28.61 -53.07 -9.89
N LYS A 252 29.68 -52.42 -10.34
CA LYS A 252 30.72 -51.85 -9.45
C LYS A 252 30.20 -50.70 -8.63
N VAL A 253 29.42 -49.81 -9.24
CA VAL A 253 28.78 -48.69 -8.51
C VAL A 253 27.83 -49.20 -7.45
N GLN A 254 27.00 -50.22 -7.76
CA GLN A 254 26.09 -50.80 -6.79
C GLN A 254 26.80 -51.55 -5.66
N ALA A 255 27.90 -52.28 -5.95
CA ALA A 255 28.70 -52.95 -4.97
C ALA A 255 29.32 -51.95 -3.98
N GLU A 256 29.98 -50.90 -4.48
CA GLU A 256 30.60 -49.88 -3.61
C GLU A 256 29.51 -49.02 -2.89
N ALA A 257 28.40 -48.74 -3.51
CA ALA A 257 27.28 -48.09 -2.84
C ALA A 257 26.70 -48.96 -1.71
N THR A 258 26.66 -50.28 -1.90
CA THR A 258 26.19 -51.22 -0.86
C THR A 258 27.19 -51.33 0.28
N GLU A 259 28.48 -51.31 0.00
CA GLU A 259 29.54 -51.33 1.01
C GLU A 259 29.54 -50.05 1.86
N ARG A 260 29.35 -48.89 1.24
CA ARG A 260 29.30 -47.58 1.95
C ARG A 260 27.94 -47.31 2.61
N TRP A 261 26.89 -48.08 2.29
CA TRP A 261 25.54 -47.84 2.75
C TRP A 261 25.38 -47.87 4.27
N PRO A 262 25.95 -48.86 5.03
CA PRO A 262 25.76 -48.91 6.49
C PRO A 262 26.22 -47.66 7.20
N ASP A 263 27.43 -47.16 6.88
CA ASP A 263 27.96 -45.93 7.47
C ASP A 263 27.13 -44.69 7.11
N ARG A 264 26.66 -44.65 5.86
CA ARG A 264 25.81 -43.59 5.39
C ARG A 264 24.44 -43.63 6.06
N GLU A 265 23.85 -44.81 6.17
CA GLU A 265 22.56 -45.02 6.83
C GLU A 265 22.60 -44.56 8.28
N GLU A 266 23.62 -44.98 9.04
CA GLU A 266 23.80 -44.53 10.44
C GLU A 266 23.96 -43.04 10.54
N SER A 267 24.75 -42.42 9.69
CA SER A 267 24.94 -40.96 9.67
C SER A 267 23.68 -40.20 9.33
N VAL A 268 22.86 -40.70 8.40
CA VAL A 268 21.59 -40.11 7.99
C VAL A 268 20.52 -40.28 9.07
N GLN A 269 20.48 -41.49 9.70
CA GLN A 269 19.58 -41.75 10.82
C GLN A 269 19.91 -40.86 12.02
N ARG A 270 21.18 -40.69 12.35
CA ARG A 270 21.65 -39.82 13.44
C ARG A 270 21.24 -38.38 13.19
N LYS A 271 21.52 -37.84 12.00
CA LYS A 271 21.09 -36.47 11.62
C LYS A 271 19.59 -36.31 11.66
N HIS A 272 18.85 -37.31 11.22
CA HIS A 272 17.40 -37.27 11.27
C HIS A 272 16.86 -37.26 12.70
N GLN A 273 17.46 -38.07 13.59
CA GLN A 273 17.14 -38.08 15.01
C GLN A 273 17.47 -36.73 15.68
N GLU A 274 18.59 -36.11 15.34
CA GLU A 274 18.96 -34.77 15.81
C GLU A 274 17.90 -33.72 15.37
N VAL A 275 17.46 -33.78 14.13
CA VAL A 275 16.41 -32.89 13.61
C VAL A 275 15.08 -33.12 14.33
N ILE A 276 14.69 -34.37 14.57
CA ILE A 276 13.49 -34.72 15.34
C ILE A 276 13.60 -34.22 16.78
N ALA A 277 14.72 -34.46 17.44
CA ALA A 277 14.98 -34.03 18.82
C ALA A 277 14.88 -32.49 18.94
N ALA A 278 15.55 -31.76 18.04
CA ALA A 278 15.50 -30.31 18.00
C ALA A 278 14.09 -29.77 17.71
N TYR A 279 13.33 -30.47 16.86
CA TYR A 279 11.90 -30.12 16.62
C TYR A 279 11.07 -30.37 17.88
N GLN A 280 11.24 -31.48 18.57
CA GLN A 280 10.52 -31.81 19.81
C GLN A 280 10.81 -30.78 20.91
N GLU A 281 12.06 -30.39 21.07
CA GLU A 281 12.48 -29.37 22.04
C GLU A 281 11.77 -28.03 21.76
N ARG A 282 11.83 -27.52 20.51
CA ARG A 282 11.14 -26.30 20.13
C ARG A 282 9.62 -26.41 20.28
N LEU A 283 9.06 -27.58 19.98
CA LEU A 283 7.63 -27.83 20.16
C LEU A 283 7.25 -27.76 21.66
N GLN A 284 8.05 -28.35 22.54
CA GLN A 284 7.84 -28.30 23.98
C GLN A 284 7.96 -26.85 24.50
N GLU A 285 8.98 -26.13 24.07
CA GLU A 285 9.16 -24.73 24.43
C GLU A 285 7.96 -23.87 23.98
N SER A 286 7.53 -24.02 22.72
CA SER A 286 6.37 -23.30 22.18
C SER A 286 5.08 -23.69 22.90
N GLN A 287 4.92 -24.95 23.29
CA GLN A 287 3.77 -25.41 24.07
C GLN A 287 3.78 -24.83 25.49
N GLN A 288 4.93 -24.77 26.15
CA GLN A 288 5.05 -24.16 27.47
C GLN A 288 4.77 -22.65 27.43
N GLN A 289 5.30 -21.95 26.43
CA GLN A 289 5.03 -20.53 26.23
C GLN A 289 3.54 -20.31 25.97
N TRP A 290 2.95 -21.11 25.09
CA TRP A 290 1.51 -21.05 24.82
C TRP A 290 0.68 -21.31 26.05
N GLN A 291 1.03 -22.32 26.88
CA GLN A 291 0.31 -22.62 28.11
C GLN A 291 0.32 -21.43 29.09
N ARG A 292 1.46 -20.76 29.24
CA ARG A 292 1.56 -19.58 30.11
C ARG A 292 0.66 -18.46 29.58
N LEU A 293 0.79 -18.10 28.29
CA LEU A 293 -0.01 -17.06 27.68
C LEU A 293 -1.50 -17.38 27.71
N GLU A 294 -1.87 -18.65 27.54
CA GLU A 294 -3.26 -19.08 27.57
C GLU A 294 -3.85 -19.05 28.98
N LEU A 295 -3.08 -19.39 30.00
CA LEU A 295 -3.48 -19.26 31.41
C LEU A 295 -3.67 -17.78 31.77
N ASP A 296 -2.71 -16.92 31.42
CA ASP A 296 -2.80 -15.48 31.68
C ASP A 296 -4.04 -14.88 30.97
N ARG A 297 -4.27 -15.24 29.70
CA ARG A 297 -5.42 -14.81 28.91
C ARG A 297 -6.74 -15.25 29.53
N THR A 298 -6.84 -16.53 29.92
CA THR A 298 -8.09 -17.06 30.51
C THR A 298 -8.36 -16.51 31.89
N GLU A 299 -7.33 -16.31 32.71
CA GLU A 299 -7.45 -15.67 34.02
C GLU A 299 -7.92 -14.21 33.88
N TRP A 300 -7.30 -13.46 32.98
CA TRP A 300 -7.72 -12.09 32.65
C TRP A 300 -9.18 -12.04 32.19
N ALA A 301 -9.57 -12.90 31.25
CA ALA A 301 -10.95 -12.95 30.79
C ALA A 301 -11.94 -13.32 31.91
N ARG A 302 -11.57 -14.22 32.83
CA ARG A 302 -12.39 -14.56 34.03
C ARG A 302 -12.55 -13.36 34.94
N GLN A 303 -11.47 -12.66 35.27
CA GLN A 303 -11.52 -11.47 36.10
C GLN A 303 -12.46 -10.42 35.52
N LEU A 304 -12.49 -10.22 34.19
CA LEU A 304 -13.42 -9.32 33.54
C LEU A 304 -14.88 -9.81 33.63
N VAL A 305 -15.13 -11.10 33.45
CA VAL A 305 -16.49 -11.69 33.55
C VAL A 305 -16.99 -11.69 34.98
N ASP A 306 -16.12 -11.91 35.98
CA ASP A 306 -16.45 -11.87 37.38
C ASP A 306 -16.66 -10.42 37.89
N GLY A 307 -16.22 -9.45 37.12
CA GLY A 307 -16.39 -8.04 37.44
C GLY A 307 -15.36 -7.51 38.43
N ASN A 308 -14.11 -7.97 38.33
CA ASN A 308 -13.01 -7.37 39.09
C ASN A 308 -12.81 -5.92 38.65
N VAL A 309 -12.97 -4.99 39.60
CA VAL A 309 -12.95 -3.54 39.32
C VAL A 309 -11.59 -3.08 38.76
N GLU A 310 -10.49 -3.62 39.29
CA GLU A 310 -9.15 -3.28 38.80
C GLU A 310 -8.94 -3.76 37.37
N ALA A 311 -9.29 -5.01 37.07
CA ALA A 311 -9.22 -5.57 35.74
C ALA A 311 -10.12 -4.83 34.73
N LEU A 312 -11.34 -4.46 35.15
CA LEU A 312 -12.25 -3.66 34.33
C LEU A 312 -11.67 -2.28 34.05
N ASN A 313 -11.10 -1.60 35.04
CA ASN A 313 -10.51 -0.28 34.85
C ASN A 313 -9.28 -0.33 33.92
N GLU A 314 -8.45 -1.35 34.07
CA GLU A 314 -7.31 -1.57 33.16
C GLU A 314 -7.76 -1.87 31.74
N ALA A 315 -8.75 -2.75 31.55
CA ALA A 315 -9.30 -3.09 30.24
C ALA A 315 -9.91 -1.87 29.55
N VAL A 316 -10.68 -1.05 30.26
CA VAL A 316 -11.27 0.18 29.73
C VAL A 316 -10.18 1.20 29.39
N SER A 317 -9.22 1.43 30.28
CA SER A 317 -8.14 2.39 30.04
C SER A 317 -7.29 1.99 28.85
N SER A 318 -6.94 0.70 28.72
CA SER A 318 -6.19 0.17 27.57
C SER A 318 -6.97 0.36 26.26
N SER A 319 -8.24 -0.05 26.23
CA SER A 319 -9.05 0.05 25.00
C SER A 319 -9.32 1.49 24.59
N LEU A 320 -9.42 2.43 25.53
CA LEU A 320 -9.54 3.86 25.20
C LEU A 320 -8.21 4.45 24.72
N SER A 321 -7.07 3.95 25.19
CA SER A 321 -5.74 4.36 24.73
C SER A 321 -5.42 3.87 23.32
N ASP A 322 -6.05 2.78 22.88
CA ASP A 322 -5.88 2.21 21.52
C ASP A 322 -6.68 2.99 20.46
N LEU A 323 -7.55 3.93 20.86
CA LEU A 323 -8.28 4.77 19.93
C LEU A 323 -7.35 5.80 19.27
N ASP A 324 -7.40 5.89 17.94
CA ASP A 324 -6.60 6.81 17.17
C ASP A 324 -7.41 8.05 16.76
N PHE A 325 -6.97 9.22 17.20
CA PHE A 325 -7.59 10.49 16.89
C PHE A 325 -6.63 11.41 16.11
N PRO A 326 -7.12 12.14 15.12
CA PRO A 326 -6.31 13.12 14.38
C PRO A 326 -6.08 14.44 15.14
N PHE A 327 -6.38 14.48 16.43
CA PHE A 327 -6.24 15.63 17.35
C PHE A 327 -5.88 15.14 18.75
N GLU A 328 -5.39 16.03 19.59
CA GLU A 328 -5.07 15.72 20.97
C GLU A 328 -6.34 15.65 21.83
N THR A 329 -6.45 14.61 22.61
CA THR A 329 -7.50 14.40 23.60
C THR A 329 -6.95 13.53 24.72
N SER A 330 -7.49 13.67 25.91
CA SER A 330 -7.14 12.83 27.06
C SER A 330 -8.40 12.35 27.77
N CYS A 331 -8.38 11.09 28.22
CA CYS A 331 -9.48 10.50 28.97
C CYS A 331 -9.00 10.03 30.33
N ARG A 332 -9.76 10.32 31.34
CA ARG A 332 -9.64 9.73 32.69
C ARG A 332 -10.78 8.76 32.89
N THR A 333 -10.45 7.56 33.34
CA THR A 333 -11.44 6.50 33.58
C THR A 333 -11.47 6.12 35.05
N CYS A 334 -12.64 5.78 35.52
CA CYS A 334 -12.84 5.22 36.83
C CYS A 334 -13.96 4.18 36.76
N VAL A 335 -13.74 3.03 37.37
CA VAL A 335 -14.75 1.99 37.52
C VAL A 335 -15.08 1.91 39.03
N PRO A 336 -16.08 2.65 39.53
CA PRO A 336 -16.40 2.66 40.93
C PRO A 336 -17.00 1.33 41.39
N GLU A 337 -17.76 0.68 40.52
CA GLU A 337 -18.37 -0.62 40.73
C GLU A 337 -18.44 -1.42 39.43
N LYS A 338 -18.59 -2.74 39.51
CA LYS A 338 -18.62 -3.62 38.34
C LYS A 338 -19.72 -3.32 37.32
N THR A 339 -20.71 -2.53 37.65
CA THR A 339 -21.89 -2.23 36.84
C THR A 339 -21.81 -0.86 36.14
N ALA A 340 -20.87 0.00 36.54
CA ALA A 340 -20.75 1.36 36.02
C ALA A 340 -19.32 1.74 35.68
N VAL A 341 -19.16 2.44 34.59
CA VAL A 341 -17.89 3.06 34.14
C VAL A 341 -18.08 4.57 34.07
N LEU A 342 -17.13 5.32 34.57
CA LEU A 342 -17.09 6.78 34.52
C LEU A 342 -15.94 7.22 33.63
N ILE A 343 -16.21 8.13 32.68
CA ILE A 343 -15.21 8.68 31.75
C ILE A 343 -15.27 10.20 31.81
N ASP A 344 -14.14 10.81 32.06
CA ASP A 344 -13.94 12.25 32.00
C ASP A 344 -13.00 12.56 30.83
N VAL A 345 -13.48 13.31 29.83
CA VAL A 345 -12.73 13.52 28.58
C VAL A 345 -12.44 14.99 28.32
N ASP A 346 -11.19 15.29 28.04
CA ASP A 346 -10.74 16.59 27.54
C ASP A 346 -10.98 16.65 26.03
N LEU A 347 -11.96 17.46 25.62
CA LEU A 347 -12.40 17.58 24.25
C LEU A 347 -11.51 18.57 23.49
N PRO A 348 -11.20 18.32 22.22
CA PRO A 348 -10.42 19.26 21.42
C PRO A 348 -11.16 20.59 21.25
N GLU A 349 -10.43 21.69 21.13
CA GLU A 349 -11.03 23.01 20.88
C GLU A 349 -11.61 23.09 19.46
N LEU A 350 -12.69 23.87 19.31
CA LEU A 350 -13.36 24.07 18.02
C LEU A 350 -12.39 24.55 16.93
N GLU A 351 -11.46 25.40 17.29
CA GLU A 351 -10.47 26.00 16.39
C GLU A 351 -9.46 24.98 15.86
N ASP A 352 -9.18 23.93 16.61
CA ASP A 352 -8.18 22.92 16.25
C ASP A 352 -8.75 21.87 15.28
N VAL A 353 -10.04 21.58 15.38
CA VAL A 353 -10.68 20.48 14.65
C VAL A 353 -11.59 20.94 13.51
N ILE A 354 -12.16 22.14 13.59
CA ILE A 354 -13.10 22.65 12.58
C ILE A 354 -12.49 23.77 11.75
N PHE A 355 -12.33 23.52 10.47
CA PHE A 355 -11.75 24.50 9.54
C PHE A 355 -12.51 25.83 9.54
N THR A 356 -11.77 26.92 9.57
CA THR A 356 -12.32 28.27 9.59
C THR A 356 -12.76 28.76 8.21
N LYS A 357 -12.20 28.17 7.14
CA LYS A 357 -12.41 28.62 5.75
C LYS A 357 -13.09 27.55 4.92
N SER A 358 -13.90 27.98 3.97
CA SER A 358 -14.39 27.18 2.86
C SER A 358 -13.75 27.66 1.56
N MET A 359 -13.54 26.75 0.63
CA MET A 359 -12.92 27.02 -0.67
C MET A 359 -13.99 26.98 -1.76
N ARG A 360 -13.86 27.86 -2.78
CA ARG A 360 -14.71 27.87 -3.97
C ARG A 360 -13.89 28.12 -5.21
N VAL A 361 -14.26 27.47 -6.31
CA VAL A 361 -13.69 27.77 -7.63
C VAL A 361 -14.33 29.04 -8.19
N LYS A 362 -13.52 29.99 -8.63
CA LYS A 362 -13.95 31.17 -9.39
C LYS A 362 -14.12 30.82 -10.87
N LYS A 363 -14.71 31.74 -11.62
CA LYS A 363 -14.92 31.62 -13.08
C LYS A 363 -13.62 31.50 -13.88
N ASP A 364 -12.50 31.98 -13.33
CA ASP A 364 -11.17 31.89 -13.92
C ASP A 364 -10.43 30.60 -13.54
N GLY A 365 -11.12 29.65 -12.90
CA GLY A 365 -10.56 28.39 -12.41
C GLY A 365 -9.67 28.53 -11.16
N SER A 366 -9.52 29.74 -10.59
CA SER A 366 -8.76 29.94 -9.36
C SER A 366 -9.60 29.60 -8.12
N ILE A 367 -8.92 29.26 -7.03
CA ILE A 367 -9.57 29.00 -5.73
C ILE A 367 -9.73 30.32 -4.98
N SER A 368 -10.90 30.53 -4.40
CA SER A 368 -11.14 31.59 -3.43
C SER A 368 -11.52 31.02 -2.09
N GLU A 369 -10.95 31.57 -1.04
CA GLU A 369 -11.29 31.25 0.34
C GLU A 369 -12.35 32.22 0.86
N ARG A 370 -13.24 31.69 1.65
CA ARG A 370 -14.26 32.46 2.37
C ARG A 370 -14.38 31.93 3.78
N ASN A 371 -14.57 32.81 4.76
CA ASN A 371 -14.84 32.38 6.12
C ASN A 371 -16.16 31.61 6.17
N ARG A 372 -16.15 30.48 6.86
CA ARG A 372 -17.33 29.65 7.12
C ARG A 372 -18.23 30.34 8.14
N LYS A 373 -19.51 30.09 8.05
CA LYS A 373 -20.46 30.58 9.04
C LYS A 373 -20.17 29.93 10.39
N GLN A 374 -20.21 30.74 11.45
CA GLN A 374 -19.95 30.25 12.80
C GLN A 374 -20.97 29.17 13.23
N SER A 375 -22.25 29.32 12.80
CA SER A 375 -23.28 28.31 13.11
C SER A 375 -22.93 26.94 12.52
N THR A 376 -22.50 26.89 11.25
CA THR A 376 -22.12 25.61 10.60
C THR A 376 -20.91 24.98 11.30
N ARG A 377 -19.92 25.80 11.68
CA ARG A 377 -18.76 25.31 12.45
C ARG A 377 -19.18 24.73 13.81
N ASN A 378 -20.05 25.42 14.52
CA ASN A 378 -20.58 24.99 15.82
C ASN A 378 -21.38 23.69 15.70
N GLU A 379 -22.20 23.56 14.64
CA GLU A 379 -22.98 22.33 14.37
C GLU A 379 -22.07 21.14 14.11
N GLU A 380 -21.04 21.30 13.26
CA GLU A 380 -20.06 20.24 12.98
C GLU A 380 -19.26 19.86 14.24
N TYR A 381 -18.87 20.84 15.04
CA TYR A 381 -18.20 20.60 16.31
C TYR A 381 -19.10 19.84 17.29
N ALA A 382 -20.35 20.19 17.40
CA ALA A 382 -21.31 19.48 18.25
C ALA A 382 -21.51 18.02 17.77
N GLN A 383 -21.53 17.78 16.46
CA GLN A 383 -21.57 16.42 15.89
C GLN A 383 -20.32 15.62 16.23
N LEU A 384 -19.13 16.22 16.12
CA LEU A 384 -17.88 15.59 16.51
C LEU A 384 -17.89 15.23 17.99
N VAL A 385 -18.23 16.20 18.86
CA VAL A 385 -18.29 15.97 20.33
C VAL A 385 -19.27 14.85 20.66
N ALA A 386 -20.48 14.89 20.12
CA ALA A 386 -21.47 13.85 20.35
C ALA A 386 -20.98 12.47 19.85
N GLY A 387 -20.33 12.43 18.69
CA GLY A 387 -19.77 11.22 18.13
C GLY A 387 -18.64 10.63 18.98
N LEU A 388 -17.74 11.49 19.49
CA LEU A 388 -16.69 11.06 20.43
C LEU A 388 -17.26 10.46 21.71
N VAL A 389 -18.28 11.08 22.28
CA VAL A 389 -18.97 10.56 23.48
C VAL A 389 -19.57 9.18 23.21
N VAL A 390 -20.22 8.98 22.07
CA VAL A 390 -20.75 7.68 21.66
C VAL A 390 -19.63 6.67 21.47
N LEU A 391 -18.52 7.02 20.80
CA LEU A 391 -17.38 6.14 20.62
C LEU A 391 -16.76 5.72 21.94
N LEU A 392 -16.44 6.68 22.82
CA LEU A 392 -15.86 6.40 24.14
C LEU A 392 -16.77 5.51 24.98
N GLY A 393 -18.08 5.79 24.95
CA GLY A 393 -19.06 4.99 25.66
C GLY A 393 -19.20 3.57 25.14
N THR A 394 -19.22 3.39 23.81
CA THR A 394 -19.28 2.04 23.20
C THR A 394 -18.01 1.25 23.46
N THR A 395 -16.85 1.87 23.35
CA THR A 395 -15.56 1.22 23.63
C THR A 395 -15.46 0.79 25.09
N ALA A 396 -15.82 1.66 26.02
CA ALA A 396 -15.80 1.34 27.43
C ALA A 396 -16.76 0.20 27.82
N LEU A 397 -17.98 0.24 27.29
CA LEU A 397 -18.95 -0.85 27.56
C LEU A 397 -18.54 -2.14 26.83
N SER A 398 -17.90 -2.07 25.68
CA SER A 398 -17.35 -3.24 25.00
C SER A 398 -16.24 -3.88 25.82
N SER A 399 -15.38 -3.09 26.48
CA SER A 399 -14.25 -3.56 27.27
C SER A 399 -14.63 -4.02 28.68
N ALA A 400 -15.78 -3.56 29.19
CA ALA A 400 -16.27 -3.90 30.55
C ALA A 400 -17.55 -4.77 30.44
N PRO A 401 -17.45 -6.10 30.32
CA PRO A 401 -18.59 -6.98 30.03
C PRO A 401 -19.69 -6.94 31.10
N THR A 402 -19.35 -6.65 32.38
CA THR A 402 -20.30 -6.57 33.49
C THR A 402 -20.95 -5.21 33.64
N ALA A 403 -20.38 -4.15 33.03
CA ALA A 403 -20.95 -2.82 33.12
C ALA A 403 -22.28 -2.72 32.37
N ASN A 404 -23.29 -2.19 33.01
CA ASN A 404 -24.62 -1.97 32.43
C ASN A 404 -24.79 -0.56 31.88
N ARG A 405 -23.98 0.38 32.37
CA ARG A 405 -23.99 1.79 31.96
C ARG A 405 -22.59 2.38 31.96
N VAL A 406 -22.39 3.40 31.13
CA VAL A 406 -21.22 4.27 31.19
C VAL A 406 -21.70 5.73 31.33
N VAL A 407 -21.03 6.50 32.15
CA VAL A 407 -21.26 7.94 32.24
C VAL A 407 -20.06 8.61 31.58
N VAL A 408 -20.32 9.41 30.56
CA VAL A 408 -19.29 10.18 29.86
C VAL A 408 -19.54 11.66 30.11
N ALA A 409 -18.54 12.35 30.63
CA ALA A 409 -18.52 13.79 30.78
C ALA A 409 -17.40 14.38 29.94
N GLY A 410 -17.74 15.33 29.09
CA GLY A 410 -16.77 16.01 28.22
C GLY A 410 -16.65 17.48 28.61
N TYR A 411 -15.41 17.93 28.77
CA TYR A 411 -15.09 19.31 29.05
C TYR A 411 -14.13 19.89 28.01
N THR A 412 -14.11 21.22 27.91
CA THR A 412 -13.11 21.97 27.17
C THR A 412 -12.41 22.94 28.13
N GLN A 413 -11.15 23.25 27.87
CA GLN A 413 -10.40 24.20 28.69
C GLN A 413 -10.72 25.62 28.24
N ARG A 414 -11.36 26.40 29.08
CA ARG A 414 -11.70 27.80 28.79
C ARG A 414 -11.08 28.75 29.78
N LEU A 415 -10.60 29.89 29.26
CA LEU A 415 -10.09 30.94 30.11
C LEU A 415 -11.26 31.63 30.85
N LYS A 416 -11.41 31.38 32.14
CA LYS A 416 -12.39 32.03 33.03
C LYS A 416 -11.66 32.91 34.02
N ARG A 417 -11.93 34.24 33.97
CA ARG A 417 -11.35 35.23 34.90
C ARG A 417 -9.81 35.17 35.02
N GLY A 418 -9.13 34.85 33.92
CA GLY A 418 -7.66 34.80 33.87
C GLY A 418 -7.03 33.46 34.26
N THR A 419 -7.83 32.46 34.62
CA THR A 419 -7.37 31.08 34.89
C THR A 419 -8.01 30.12 33.91
N MET A 420 -7.25 29.12 33.46
CA MET A 420 -7.80 27.99 32.69
C MET A 420 -8.69 27.18 33.63
N ALA A 421 -9.91 26.92 33.21
CA ALA A 421 -10.87 26.14 33.95
C ALA A 421 -11.58 25.14 33.03
N ASP A 422 -11.81 23.95 33.53
CA ASP A 422 -12.56 22.92 32.83
C ASP A 422 -14.04 23.37 32.75
N ASP A 423 -14.55 23.40 31.53
CA ASP A 423 -15.91 23.82 31.22
C ASP A 423 -16.66 22.66 30.60
N TYR A 424 -17.43 21.95 31.40
CA TYR A 424 -18.19 20.79 30.94
C TYR A 424 -19.24 21.23 29.91
N VAL A 425 -19.29 20.55 28.76
CA VAL A 425 -20.21 20.86 27.67
C VAL A 425 -21.15 19.71 27.34
N VAL A 426 -20.85 18.52 27.84
CA VAL A 426 -21.70 17.33 27.69
C VAL A 426 -21.54 16.41 28.87
N VAL A 427 -22.66 15.90 29.36
CA VAL A 427 -22.71 14.81 30.35
C VAL A 427 -23.85 13.88 29.96
N VAL A 428 -23.57 12.59 29.86
CA VAL A 428 -24.58 11.60 29.48
C VAL A 428 -24.34 10.27 30.16
N SER A 429 -25.41 9.59 30.50
CA SER A 429 -25.39 8.19 30.93
C SER A 429 -25.88 7.32 29.77
N LEU A 430 -25.00 6.48 29.26
CA LEU A 430 -25.26 5.56 28.14
C LEU A 430 -25.50 4.16 28.70
N PRO A 431 -26.74 3.65 28.68
CA PRO A 431 -27.00 2.26 29.05
C PRO A 431 -26.54 1.31 27.97
N ARG A 432 -26.10 0.11 28.31
CA ARG A 432 -25.65 -0.92 27.37
C ARG A 432 -26.68 -1.21 26.26
N SER A 433 -27.97 -1.15 26.58
CA SER A 433 -29.04 -1.39 25.60
C SER A 433 -29.06 -0.39 24.43
N SER A 434 -28.59 0.84 24.65
CA SER A 434 -28.57 1.89 23.63
C SER A 434 -27.45 1.74 22.60
N ILE A 435 -26.46 0.89 22.88
CA ILE A 435 -25.27 0.70 22.05
C ILE A 435 -25.14 -0.73 21.51
N ALA A 436 -26.22 -1.51 21.54
CA ALA A 436 -26.20 -2.92 21.14
C ALA A 436 -25.88 -3.14 19.66
N ASP A 437 -26.18 -2.16 18.80
CA ASP A 437 -25.94 -2.26 17.36
C ASP A 437 -24.96 -1.17 16.86
N ALA A 438 -23.69 -1.57 16.71
CA ALA A 438 -22.64 -0.71 16.20
C ALA A 438 -22.92 -0.15 14.79
N ASN A 439 -23.63 -0.90 13.93
CA ASN A 439 -23.93 -0.43 12.57
C ASN A 439 -24.95 0.71 12.58
N THR A 440 -25.97 0.61 13.42
CA THR A 440 -26.93 1.69 13.64
C THR A 440 -26.26 2.93 14.21
N LEU A 441 -25.31 2.77 15.13
CA LEU A 441 -24.54 3.88 15.70
C LEU A 441 -23.65 4.56 14.65
N ARG A 442 -22.94 3.78 13.82
CA ARG A 442 -22.10 4.31 12.74
C ARG A 442 -22.88 5.15 11.71
N GLY A 443 -24.11 4.76 11.41
CA GLY A 443 -24.98 5.44 10.44
C GLY A 443 -25.87 6.55 11.03
N GLY A 444 -26.04 6.58 12.36
CA GLY A 444 -26.99 7.43 13.06
C GLY A 444 -26.56 8.88 13.27
N ASP A 445 -27.50 9.67 13.80
CA ASP A 445 -27.25 11.03 14.31
C ASP A 445 -26.83 10.93 15.79
N PRO A 446 -25.55 11.23 16.12
CA PRO A 446 -25.08 11.13 17.50
C PRO A 446 -25.74 12.16 18.43
N ILE A 447 -26.08 13.35 17.94
CA ILE A 447 -26.75 14.38 18.74
C ILE A 447 -28.18 13.93 19.07
N GLY A 448 -28.89 13.38 18.08
CA GLY A 448 -30.23 12.82 18.30
C GLY A 448 -30.23 11.72 19.37
N LEU A 449 -29.31 10.77 19.26
CA LEU A 449 -29.14 9.70 20.23
C LEU A 449 -28.86 10.23 21.64
N LEU A 450 -27.93 11.17 21.80
CA LEU A 450 -27.61 11.74 23.10
C LEU A 450 -28.82 12.46 23.74
N LYS A 451 -29.61 13.17 22.92
CA LYS A 451 -30.84 13.84 23.37
C LYS A 451 -31.91 12.84 23.81
N GLU A 452 -32.11 11.77 23.08
CA GLU A 452 -33.03 10.67 23.45
C GLU A 452 -32.65 10.02 24.80
N LEU A 453 -31.36 9.94 25.08
CA LEU A 453 -30.82 9.42 26.33
C LEU A 453 -30.81 10.46 27.47
N GLY A 454 -31.35 11.65 27.23
CA GLY A 454 -31.42 12.69 28.25
C GLY A 454 -30.08 13.33 28.60
N ALA A 455 -29.14 13.36 27.67
CA ALA A 455 -27.84 14.00 27.85
C ALA A 455 -28.00 15.48 28.25
N ALA A 456 -27.21 15.94 29.20
CA ALA A 456 -26.99 17.36 29.43
C ALA A 456 -26.09 17.89 28.28
N LEU A 457 -26.72 18.24 27.15
CA LEU A 457 -26.08 18.80 25.97
C LEU A 457 -26.94 19.98 25.47
N GLU A 458 -26.56 21.17 25.88
CA GLU A 458 -27.27 22.38 25.48
C GLU A 458 -26.54 23.15 24.39
N GLN A 459 -27.31 23.70 23.47
CA GLN A 459 -26.78 24.53 22.37
C GLN A 459 -27.43 25.91 22.42
N THR A 460 -26.67 26.92 22.00
CA THR A 460 -27.23 28.26 21.70
C THR A 460 -28.01 28.24 20.37
N GLN A 461 -28.70 29.32 20.05
CA GLN A 461 -29.37 29.49 18.74
C GLN A 461 -28.38 29.41 17.57
N THR A 462 -27.09 29.68 17.80
CA THR A 462 -26.01 29.56 16.81
C THR A 462 -25.30 28.22 16.84
N GLY A 463 -25.84 27.20 17.52
CA GLY A 463 -25.28 25.85 17.61
C GLY A 463 -24.09 25.70 18.58
N LYS A 464 -23.64 26.77 19.24
CA LYS A 464 -22.51 26.72 20.17
C LYS A 464 -22.89 25.92 21.42
N LEU A 465 -22.05 24.98 21.84
CA LEU A 465 -22.21 24.22 23.08
C LEU A 465 -22.13 25.16 24.28
N LYS A 466 -23.09 25.03 25.20
CA LYS A 466 -23.14 25.76 26.47
C LYS A 466 -22.47 24.93 27.57
N SER A 467 -22.01 25.65 28.60
CA SER A 467 -21.57 25.01 29.82
C SER A 467 -22.74 24.28 30.53
N VAL A 468 -22.51 23.07 30.94
CA VAL A 468 -23.42 22.26 31.76
C VAL A 468 -22.85 22.14 33.18
N GLN A 469 -23.68 21.68 34.09
CA GLN A 469 -23.21 21.48 35.46
C GLN A 469 -22.17 20.38 35.54
N VAL A 470 -21.16 20.56 36.41
CA VAL A 470 -20.18 19.52 36.70
C VAL A 470 -20.92 18.28 37.19
N PRO A 471 -20.63 17.10 36.65
CA PRO A 471 -21.29 15.89 37.07
C PRO A 471 -21.01 15.60 38.56
N ASP A 472 -22.06 15.23 39.29
CA ASP A 472 -21.89 14.66 40.62
C ASP A 472 -21.50 13.18 40.47
N TRP A 473 -20.18 12.94 40.44
CA TRP A 473 -19.63 11.59 40.27
C TRP A 473 -20.09 10.62 41.36
N ALA A 474 -20.42 11.12 42.56
CA ALA A 474 -20.93 10.30 43.65
C ALA A 474 -22.36 9.80 43.40
N ALA A 475 -23.16 10.52 42.61
CA ALA A 475 -24.50 10.08 42.24
C ALA A 475 -24.49 8.95 41.18
N PHE A 476 -23.36 8.71 40.55
CA PHE A 476 -23.19 7.69 39.50
C PHE A 476 -22.37 6.48 39.98
N ALA A 477 -21.74 6.56 41.15
CA ALA A 477 -20.99 5.49 41.81
C ALA A 477 -21.89 4.43 42.54
#